data_67e56b77b923a530273511c1c04a06a4
#
_entry.id   67e56b77b923a530273511c1c04a06a4
#
_cell.length_a   1.000
_cell.length_b   1.000
_cell.length_c   1.000
_cell.angle_alpha   90.00
_cell.angle_beta   90.00
_cell.angle_gamma   90.00
#
_symmetry.space_group_name_H-M   'P 1'
#
loop_
_entity.id
_entity.type
_entity.pdbx_description
1 polymer ?
#
loop_
_entity_poly.entity_id
_entity_poly.type
_entity_poly.pdbx_seq_one_letter_code
_entity_poly.pdbx_strand_id
1 'polypeptide(L)'
;MKLDKILSENNKYLIQNYQRFPIEMVKGDGSYVWDSKGKKYLDFISGIAVNNLGHNNKKVNKAILSQVSKMLHISNLFVIKEQVNYAKELCKNKAGYKAFFCNSGTEANEAAFKLARRWGLLNGEKSKIVSFSGAFHGRTFGSLSATSPKKYRYGFYPLTPGFKSVPFNDVDKLEALVKKDKKIAAIIVEPIQGEAGVKFSSKNFLKKVESICR
;
A
#
# COMPACT_ATOMS: atom_id res chain seq x y z
N MET A 1 -0.39 32.02 12.94
CA MET A 1 0.01 31.50 14.28
C MET A 1 1.51 31.28 14.23
N LYS A 2 2.30 31.58 15.31
CA LYS A 2 3.75 31.33 15.26
C LYS A 2 4.00 29.80 15.23
N LEU A 3 5.00 29.34 14.47
CA LEU A 3 5.33 27.91 14.30
C LEU A 3 5.46 27.15 15.63
N ASP A 4 6.10 27.78 16.64
CA ASP A 4 6.26 27.18 17.97
C ASP A 4 4.93 26.85 18.65
N LYS A 5 3.91 27.66 18.45
CA LYS A 5 2.56 27.38 18.96
C LYS A 5 1.94 26.17 18.25
N ILE A 6 2.09 26.08 16.92
CA ILE A 6 1.60 24.94 16.15
C ILE A 6 2.29 23.65 16.58
N LEU A 7 3.61 23.68 16.78
CA LEU A 7 4.39 22.52 17.26
C LEU A 7 3.96 22.10 18.68
N SER A 8 3.73 23.06 19.58
CA SER A 8 3.20 22.79 20.91
C SER A 8 1.83 22.13 20.87
N GLU A 9 0.92 22.66 20.04
CA GLU A 9 -0.42 22.09 19.85
C GLU A 9 -0.38 20.71 19.18
N ASN A 10 0.53 20.50 18.19
CA ASN A 10 0.76 19.17 17.61
C ASN A 10 1.14 18.14 18.68
N ASN A 11 2.03 18.50 19.60
CA ASN A 11 2.45 17.59 20.66
C ASN A 11 1.35 17.35 21.71
N LYS A 12 0.49 18.33 21.92
CA LYS A 12 -0.62 18.24 22.87
C LYS A 12 -1.80 17.42 22.34
N TYR A 13 -2.15 17.56 21.07
CA TYR A 13 -3.39 17.01 20.53
C TYR A 13 -3.20 15.82 19.58
N LEU A 14 -2.00 15.56 19.06
CA LEU A 14 -1.74 14.44 18.17
C LEU A 14 -0.87 13.38 18.86
N ILE A 15 -1.21 12.11 18.65
CA ILE A 15 -0.38 10.99 19.10
C ILE A 15 0.97 11.08 18.37
N GLN A 16 2.06 10.97 19.13
CA GLN A 16 3.43 11.10 18.62
C GLN A 16 3.95 9.75 18.06
N ASN A 17 3.19 9.15 17.16
CA ASN A 17 3.51 7.89 16.48
C ASN A 17 4.39 8.07 15.22
N TYR A 18 4.65 9.32 14.82
CA TYR A 18 5.56 9.70 13.74
C TYR A 18 6.58 10.72 14.22
N GLN A 19 7.82 10.57 13.79
CA GLN A 19 8.85 11.59 13.95
C GLN A 19 8.64 12.65 12.85
N ARG A 20 7.95 13.74 13.20
CA ARG A 20 7.67 14.85 12.27
C ARG A 20 8.85 15.82 12.21
N PHE A 21 9.14 16.32 11.02
CA PHE A 21 10.04 17.47 10.89
C PHE A 21 9.35 18.71 11.46
N PRO A 22 10.06 19.59 12.20
CA PRO A 22 9.50 20.79 12.78
C PRO A 22 9.35 21.91 11.73
N ILE A 23 8.63 21.63 10.66
CA ILE A 23 8.42 22.49 9.51
C ILE A 23 6.93 22.50 9.17
N GLU A 24 6.34 23.66 9.08
CA GLU A 24 4.95 23.83 8.63
C GLU A 24 4.94 24.08 7.12
N MET A 25 4.47 23.11 6.34
CA MET A 25 4.26 23.26 4.91
C MET A 25 2.90 23.89 4.63
N VAL A 26 2.87 24.97 3.85
CA VAL A 26 1.65 25.78 3.62
C VAL A 26 1.23 25.85 2.16
N LYS A 27 2.11 25.54 1.21
CA LYS A 27 1.83 25.63 -0.21
C LYS A 27 2.59 24.56 -0.99
N GLY A 28 1.98 24.05 -2.06
CA GLY A 28 2.63 23.20 -3.06
C GLY A 28 2.24 23.63 -4.48
N ASP A 29 3.19 23.59 -5.41
CA ASP A 29 2.96 23.84 -6.82
C ASP A 29 3.99 23.09 -7.67
N GLY A 30 3.53 22.26 -8.61
CA GLY A 30 4.39 21.36 -9.37
C GLY A 30 5.23 20.47 -8.46
N SER A 31 6.54 20.47 -8.63
CA SER A 31 7.49 19.71 -7.84
C SER A 31 8.01 20.45 -6.59
N TYR A 32 7.40 21.56 -6.21
CA TYR A 32 7.89 22.40 -5.12
C TYR A 32 6.86 22.57 -4.00
N VAL A 33 7.36 22.73 -2.78
CA VAL A 33 6.57 23.08 -1.60
C VAL A 33 7.22 24.27 -0.87
N TRP A 34 6.42 25.00 -0.10
CA TRP A 34 6.89 26.17 0.69
C TRP A 34 6.45 26.01 2.12
N ASP A 35 7.37 26.37 3.01
CA ASP A 35 7.03 26.47 4.43
C ASP A 35 6.39 27.83 4.81
N SER A 36 5.93 27.94 6.05
CA SER A 36 5.30 29.16 6.58
C SER A 36 6.24 30.37 6.70
N LYS A 37 7.55 30.17 6.49
CA LYS A 37 8.55 31.24 6.42
C LYS A 37 8.84 31.67 4.96
N GLY A 38 8.14 31.05 3.99
CA GLY A 38 8.34 31.33 2.57
C GLY A 38 9.53 30.61 1.93
N LYS A 39 10.21 29.72 2.67
CA LYS A 39 11.32 28.94 2.11
C LYS A 39 10.79 27.87 1.16
N LYS A 40 11.38 27.79 -0.03
CA LYS A 40 11.04 26.84 -1.09
C LYS A 40 11.87 25.57 -0.98
N TYR A 41 11.24 24.42 -1.18
CA TYR A 41 11.87 23.10 -1.19
C TYR A 41 11.49 22.35 -2.45
N LEU A 42 12.41 21.59 -3.01
CA LEU A 42 12.13 20.62 -4.05
C LEU A 42 11.63 19.33 -3.39
N ASP A 43 10.41 18.92 -3.74
CA ASP A 43 9.74 17.78 -3.13
C ASP A 43 10.00 16.48 -3.89
N PHE A 44 10.95 15.68 -3.41
CA PHE A 44 11.21 14.32 -3.91
C PHE A 44 10.38 13.22 -3.22
N ILE A 45 9.56 13.58 -2.23
CA ILE A 45 8.74 12.62 -1.48
C ILE A 45 7.34 12.53 -2.08
N SER A 46 6.83 13.66 -2.60
CA SER A 46 5.48 13.82 -3.19
C SER A 46 4.35 13.17 -2.36
N GLY A 47 4.43 13.33 -1.02
CA GLY A 47 3.46 12.72 -0.11
C GLY A 47 3.53 11.19 -0.08
N ILE A 48 4.74 10.61 -0.19
CA ILE A 48 4.99 9.16 -0.37
C ILE A 48 4.27 8.67 -1.63
N ALA A 49 4.63 9.27 -2.78
CA ALA A 49 4.14 8.99 -4.12
C ALA A 49 2.62 9.22 -4.34
N VAL A 50 1.97 10.04 -3.51
CA VAL A 50 0.56 10.42 -3.71
C VAL A 50 0.43 11.50 -4.79
N ASN A 51 1.31 12.50 -4.78
CA ASN A 51 1.26 13.66 -5.69
C ASN A 51 2.12 13.44 -6.96
N ASN A 52 2.00 12.29 -7.61
CA ASN A 52 2.83 11.95 -8.79
C ASN A 52 2.65 12.89 -9.99
N LEU A 53 1.55 13.64 -10.05
CA LEU A 53 1.29 14.65 -11.09
C LEU A 53 1.74 16.05 -10.66
N GLY A 54 2.43 16.15 -9.52
CA GLY A 54 2.81 17.40 -8.87
C GLY A 54 1.69 18.02 -8.03
N HIS A 55 2.09 18.91 -7.15
CA HIS A 55 1.17 19.68 -6.33
C HIS A 55 0.33 20.63 -7.19
N ASN A 56 -0.92 20.87 -6.78
CA ASN A 56 -1.82 21.84 -7.41
C ASN A 56 -2.03 21.63 -8.92
N ASN A 57 -2.09 20.37 -9.38
CA ASN A 57 -2.33 20.07 -10.79
C ASN A 57 -3.72 20.56 -11.20
N LYS A 58 -3.75 21.52 -12.15
CA LYS A 58 -4.98 22.21 -12.58
C LYS A 58 -6.06 21.28 -13.11
N LYS A 59 -5.68 20.20 -13.85
CA LYS A 59 -6.66 19.24 -14.40
C LYS A 59 -7.29 18.42 -13.28
N VAL A 60 -6.49 17.95 -12.32
CA VAL A 60 -6.97 17.19 -11.15
C VAL A 60 -7.88 18.08 -10.30
N ASN A 61 -7.44 19.30 -9.98
CA ASN A 61 -8.24 20.25 -9.19
C ASN A 61 -9.59 20.53 -9.85
N LYS A 62 -9.61 20.79 -11.17
CA LYS A 62 -10.86 21.00 -11.92
C LYS A 62 -11.81 19.80 -11.83
N ALA A 63 -11.28 18.59 -11.95
CA ALA A 63 -12.07 17.35 -11.84
C ALA A 63 -12.66 17.18 -10.45
N ILE A 64 -11.86 17.40 -9.39
CA ILE A 64 -12.30 17.32 -7.99
C ILE A 64 -13.40 18.35 -7.73
N LEU A 65 -13.19 19.61 -8.07
CA LEU A 65 -14.17 20.69 -7.88
C LEU A 65 -15.48 20.40 -8.61
N SER A 66 -15.41 19.91 -9.84
CA SER A 66 -16.58 19.52 -10.61
C SER A 66 -17.33 18.37 -9.99
N GLN A 67 -16.65 17.40 -9.40
CA GLN A 67 -17.31 16.23 -8.77
C GLN A 67 -17.91 16.59 -7.41
N VAL A 68 -17.18 17.34 -6.60
CA VAL A 68 -17.66 17.78 -5.26
C VAL A 68 -18.96 18.59 -5.37
N SER A 69 -19.07 19.44 -6.42
CA SER A 69 -20.30 20.24 -6.64
C SER A 69 -21.51 19.41 -7.09
N LYS A 70 -21.32 18.15 -7.51
CA LYS A 70 -22.41 17.24 -7.92
C LYS A 70 -22.78 16.28 -6.78
N MET A 71 -21.79 15.56 -6.29
CA MET A 71 -21.99 14.54 -5.26
C MET A 71 -20.66 14.16 -4.67
N LEU A 72 -20.50 14.34 -3.37
CA LEU A 72 -19.27 14.03 -2.65
C LEU A 72 -19.15 12.53 -2.35
N HIS A 73 -20.22 11.91 -1.86
CA HIS A 73 -20.21 10.49 -1.47
C HIS A 73 -21.62 9.90 -1.59
N ILE A 74 -21.65 8.62 -1.96
CA ILE A 74 -22.81 7.74 -1.86
C ILE A 74 -22.31 6.32 -1.57
N SER A 75 -23.10 5.51 -0.88
CA SER A 75 -22.72 4.14 -0.55
C SER A 75 -22.46 3.27 -1.79
N ASN A 76 -21.60 2.24 -1.65
CA ASN A 76 -21.42 1.17 -2.63
C ASN A 76 -22.71 0.36 -2.92
N LEU A 77 -23.82 0.68 -2.25
CA LEU A 77 -25.16 0.17 -2.61
C LEU A 77 -25.66 0.74 -3.95
N PHE A 78 -25.03 1.79 -4.46
CA PHE A 78 -25.41 2.45 -5.70
C PHE A 78 -24.28 2.40 -6.73
N VAL A 79 -24.65 2.43 -8.01
CA VAL A 79 -23.67 2.47 -9.10
C VAL A 79 -23.15 3.89 -9.31
N ILE A 80 -21.83 4.04 -9.36
CA ILE A 80 -21.13 5.31 -9.61
C ILE A 80 -20.43 5.20 -10.97
N LYS A 81 -20.84 6.03 -11.92
CA LYS A 81 -20.34 6.02 -13.31
C LYS A 81 -18.81 6.22 -13.37
N GLU A 82 -18.29 7.16 -12.61
CA GLU A 82 -16.86 7.50 -12.55
C GLU A 82 -16.03 6.30 -12.06
N GLN A 83 -16.52 5.59 -11.05
CA GLN A 83 -15.89 4.38 -10.53
C GLN A 83 -15.86 3.26 -11.59
N VAL A 84 -16.98 3.05 -12.31
CA VAL A 84 -17.05 2.07 -13.40
C VAL A 84 -16.08 2.42 -14.53
N ASN A 85 -16.03 3.68 -14.94
CA ASN A 85 -15.12 4.15 -15.99
C ASN A 85 -13.67 3.95 -15.60
N TYR A 86 -13.30 4.28 -14.36
CA TYR A 86 -11.95 4.06 -13.86
C TYR A 86 -11.60 2.57 -13.79
N ALA A 87 -12.52 1.72 -13.32
CA ALA A 87 -12.33 0.27 -13.31
C ALA A 87 -12.08 -0.28 -14.72
N LYS A 88 -12.82 0.21 -15.73
CA LYS A 88 -12.60 -0.17 -17.14
C LYS A 88 -11.18 0.18 -17.61
N GLU A 89 -10.71 1.40 -17.31
CA GLU A 89 -9.35 1.82 -17.67
C GLU A 89 -8.28 0.96 -17.00
N LEU A 90 -8.43 0.64 -15.72
CA LEU A 90 -7.50 -0.22 -14.99
C LEU A 90 -7.44 -1.64 -15.54
N CYS A 91 -8.57 -2.19 -15.97
CA CYS A 91 -8.69 -3.60 -16.39
C CYS A 91 -8.61 -3.81 -17.91
N LYS A 92 -8.56 -2.75 -18.73
CA LYS A 92 -8.69 -2.84 -20.20
C LYS A 92 -7.75 -3.81 -20.90
N ASN A 93 -6.53 -3.98 -20.37
CA ASN A 93 -5.51 -4.88 -20.93
C ASN A 93 -5.37 -6.21 -20.17
N LYS A 94 -6.35 -6.53 -19.31
CA LYS A 94 -6.33 -7.70 -18.42
C LYS A 94 -7.69 -8.41 -18.44
N ALA A 95 -7.88 -9.28 -19.43
CA ALA A 95 -9.12 -10.05 -19.56
C ALA A 95 -9.45 -10.81 -18.27
N GLY A 96 -10.69 -10.70 -17.81
CA GLY A 96 -11.19 -11.34 -16.59
C GLY A 96 -10.84 -10.64 -15.28
N TYR A 97 -10.03 -9.58 -15.29
CA TYR A 97 -9.73 -8.80 -14.09
C TYR A 97 -10.89 -7.88 -13.70
N LYS A 98 -11.05 -7.70 -12.39
CA LYS A 98 -12.01 -6.77 -11.80
C LYS A 98 -11.30 -5.91 -10.77
N ALA A 99 -11.68 -4.62 -10.67
CA ALA A 99 -11.14 -3.70 -9.70
C ALA A 99 -11.92 -3.78 -8.37
N PHE A 100 -11.21 -3.70 -7.26
CA PHE A 100 -11.75 -3.48 -5.93
C PHE A 100 -11.19 -2.16 -5.41
N PHE A 101 -12.06 -1.26 -4.96
CA PHE A 101 -11.67 0.05 -4.43
C PHE A 101 -11.76 0.07 -2.92
N CYS A 102 -10.76 0.65 -2.28
CA CYS A 102 -10.64 0.82 -0.84
C CYS A 102 -9.87 2.11 -0.51
N ASN A 103 -9.73 2.45 0.77
CA ASN A 103 -9.18 3.74 1.18
C ASN A 103 -7.64 3.72 1.28
N SER A 104 -7.01 2.56 1.34
CA SER A 104 -5.57 2.45 1.57
C SER A 104 -4.97 1.16 1.01
N GLY A 105 -3.65 1.14 0.79
CA GLY A 105 -2.93 -0.06 0.40
C GLY A 105 -3.01 -1.18 1.45
N THR A 106 -3.08 -0.85 2.74
CA THR A 106 -3.26 -1.88 3.78
C THR A 106 -4.64 -2.53 3.70
N GLU A 107 -5.71 -1.78 3.40
CA GLU A 107 -7.04 -2.35 3.16
C GLU A 107 -7.09 -3.22 1.90
N ALA A 108 -6.39 -2.81 0.83
CA ALA A 108 -6.24 -3.63 -0.37
C ALA A 108 -5.57 -4.97 -0.05
N ASN A 109 -4.51 -4.96 0.75
CA ASN A 109 -3.82 -6.18 1.19
C ASN A 109 -4.70 -7.04 2.09
N GLU A 110 -5.46 -6.46 3.03
CA GLU A 110 -6.43 -7.21 3.86
C GLU A 110 -7.49 -7.89 2.99
N ALA A 111 -8.02 -7.20 1.97
CA ALA A 111 -8.96 -7.78 1.03
C ALA A 111 -8.33 -8.93 0.23
N ALA A 112 -7.09 -8.77 -0.25
CA ALA A 112 -6.35 -9.81 -0.96
C ALA A 112 -6.10 -11.04 -0.07
N PHE A 113 -5.72 -10.86 1.20
CA PHE A 113 -5.52 -11.97 2.14
C PHE A 113 -6.83 -12.72 2.44
N LYS A 114 -7.93 -12.00 2.62
CA LYS A 114 -9.26 -12.61 2.82
C LYS A 114 -9.68 -13.40 1.58
N LEU A 115 -9.49 -12.84 0.39
CA LEU A 115 -9.80 -13.50 -0.88
C LEU A 115 -8.95 -14.77 -1.06
N ALA A 116 -7.63 -14.70 -0.82
CA ALA A 116 -6.72 -15.83 -0.89
C ALA A 116 -7.12 -16.94 0.08
N ARG A 117 -7.46 -16.61 1.33
CA ARG A 117 -7.92 -17.60 2.32
C ARG A 117 -9.27 -18.21 1.96
N ARG A 118 -10.21 -17.41 1.45
CA ARG A 118 -11.51 -17.93 1.00
C ARG A 118 -11.37 -18.88 -0.19
N TRP A 119 -10.56 -18.51 -1.17
CA TRP A 119 -10.22 -19.38 -2.28
C TRP A 119 -9.54 -20.67 -1.80
N GLY A 120 -8.56 -20.53 -0.93
CA GLY A 120 -7.80 -21.65 -0.38
C GLY A 120 -8.65 -22.63 0.42
N LEU A 121 -9.65 -22.15 1.17
CA LEU A 121 -10.62 -23.00 1.86
C LEU A 121 -11.37 -23.92 0.88
N LEU A 122 -11.77 -23.37 -0.28
CA LEU A 122 -12.51 -24.10 -1.32
C LEU A 122 -11.60 -25.01 -2.17
N ASN A 123 -10.26 -24.84 -2.09
CA ASN A 123 -9.27 -25.55 -2.89
C ASN A 123 -8.23 -26.29 -2.02
N GLY A 124 -8.69 -27.12 -1.11
CA GLY A 124 -7.85 -27.99 -0.27
C GLY A 124 -7.49 -27.38 1.09
N GLU A 125 -8.37 -26.53 1.66
CA GLU A 125 -8.24 -25.91 2.98
C GLU A 125 -6.92 -25.17 3.19
N LYS A 126 -6.43 -24.50 2.14
CA LYS A 126 -5.23 -23.69 2.18
C LYS A 126 -5.51 -22.37 2.87
N SER A 127 -4.65 -21.92 3.78
CA SER A 127 -4.88 -20.69 4.55
C SER A 127 -3.64 -19.83 4.75
N LYS A 128 -2.46 -20.35 4.36
CA LYS A 128 -1.19 -19.67 4.58
C LYS A 128 -0.82 -18.76 3.40
N ILE A 129 -0.19 -17.66 3.73
CA ILE A 129 0.27 -16.65 2.75
C ILE A 129 1.77 -16.49 2.93
N VAL A 130 2.50 -16.49 1.83
CA VAL A 130 3.95 -16.25 1.80
C VAL A 130 4.21 -14.80 1.44
N SER A 131 5.06 -14.14 2.22
CA SER A 131 5.65 -12.83 1.92
C SER A 131 7.18 -12.93 1.90
N PHE A 132 7.88 -11.83 1.65
CA PHE A 132 9.34 -11.85 1.51
C PHE A 132 10.02 -10.95 2.55
N SER A 133 11.27 -11.29 2.89
CA SER A 133 12.10 -10.45 3.76
C SER A 133 12.27 -9.05 3.15
N GLY A 134 12.21 -8.02 3.98
CA GLY A 134 12.24 -6.63 3.54
C GLY A 134 10.89 -6.05 3.08
N ALA A 135 9.86 -6.88 2.89
CA ALA A 135 8.55 -6.43 2.41
C ALA A 135 7.82 -5.52 3.42
N PHE A 136 7.11 -4.52 2.88
CA PHE A 136 6.18 -3.68 3.61
C PHE A 136 4.78 -3.78 3.01
N HIS A 137 3.83 -4.32 3.75
CA HIS A 137 2.46 -4.54 3.29
C HIS A 137 1.40 -3.76 4.07
N GLY A 138 1.78 -3.00 5.08
CA GLY A 138 0.88 -2.16 5.87
C GLY A 138 1.00 -2.35 7.38
N ARG A 139 0.08 -1.71 8.12
CA ARG A 139 0.10 -1.62 9.59
C ARG A 139 -1.12 -2.21 10.29
N THR A 140 -2.16 -2.67 9.58
CA THR A 140 -3.24 -3.49 10.17
C THR A 140 -2.69 -4.86 10.55
N PHE A 141 -3.33 -5.59 11.44
CA PHE A 141 -2.79 -6.85 11.96
C PHE A 141 -2.47 -7.88 10.89
N GLY A 142 -3.30 -8.06 9.87
CA GLY A 142 -3.00 -8.95 8.75
C GLY A 142 -1.85 -8.45 7.89
N SER A 143 -1.89 -7.18 7.47
CA SER A 143 -0.83 -6.57 6.67
C SER A 143 0.50 -6.48 7.43
N LEU A 144 0.45 -6.23 8.75
CA LEU A 144 1.62 -6.23 9.63
C LEU A 144 2.25 -7.62 9.72
N SER A 145 1.44 -8.68 9.69
CA SER A 145 1.92 -10.08 9.71
C SER A 145 2.67 -10.46 8.43
N ALA A 146 2.33 -9.84 7.29
CA ALA A 146 3.04 -9.98 6.03
C ALA A 146 4.27 -9.03 5.91
N THR A 147 4.31 -7.95 6.72
CA THR A 147 5.40 -6.97 6.76
C THR A 147 6.61 -7.56 7.50
N SER A 148 7.81 -7.52 6.87
CA SER A 148 8.98 -8.25 7.37
C SER A 148 9.80 -7.51 8.44
N PRO A 149 10.10 -6.19 8.36
CA PRO A 149 11.00 -5.55 9.30
C PRO A 149 10.50 -5.60 10.74
N LYS A 150 11.33 -6.14 11.66
CA LYS A 150 11.00 -6.30 13.09
C LYS A 150 10.55 -5.00 13.76
N LYS A 151 11.14 -3.86 13.37
CA LYS A 151 10.81 -2.54 13.93
C LYS A 151 9.33 -2.15 13.81
N TYR A 152 8.62 -2.66 12.79
CA TYR A 152 7.21 -2.40 12.60
C TYR A 152 6.30 -3.33 13.39
N ARG A 153 6.79 -4.52 13.74
CA ARG A 153 6.05 -5.59 14.45
C ARG A 153 6.25 -5.57 15.95
N TYR A 154 7.33 -4.91 16.40
CA TYR A 154 7.66 -4.85 17.83
C TYR A 154 6.53 -4.22 18.64
N GLY A 155 6.12 -4.89 19.71
CA GLY A 155 5.02 -4.45 20.58
C GLY A 155 3.60 -4.86 20.13
N PHE A 156 3.43 -5.53 18.96
CA PHE A 156 2.12 -5.90 18.40
C PHE A 156 1.88 -7.42 18.33
N TYR A 157 2.58 -8.19 19.14
CA TYR A 157 2.38 -9.64 19.21
C TYR A 157 1.20 -9.99 20.12
N PRO A 158 0.46 -11.11 19.85
CA PRO A 158 0.69 -12.05 18.74
C PRO A 158 0.21 -11.51 17.39
N LEU A 159 0.96 -11.78 16.34
CA LEU A 159 0.57 -11.44 14.97
C LEU A 159 -0.51 -12.42 14.46
N THR A 160 -1.22 -12.00 13.40
CA THR A 160 -2.20 -12.87 12.72
C THR A 160 -1.52 -14.14 12.20
N PRO A 161 -2.01 -15.33 12.55
CA PRO A 161 -1.38 -16.60 12.14
C PRO A 161 -1.52 -16.85 10.62
N GLY A 162 -0.69 -17.77 10.12
CA GLY A 162 -0.75 -18.23 8.73
C GLY A 162 0.11 -17.42 7.75
N PHE A 163 0.96 -16.52 8.22
CA PHE A 163 1.95 -15.84 7.39
C PHE A 163 3.32 -16.50 7.49
N LYS A 164 3.99 -16.66 6.34
CA LYS A 164 5.34 -17.19 6.23
C LYS A 164 6.21 -16.18 5.48
N SER A 165 7.47 -16.04 5.89
CA SER A 165 8.43 -15.16 5.21
C SER A 165 9.57 -15.96 4.62
N VAL A 166 9.97 -15.64 3.39
CA VAL A 166 11.11 -16.22 2.66
C VAL A 166 12.06 -15.08 2.27
N PRO A 167 13.37 -15.32 2.14
CA PRO A 167 14.27 -14.30 1.62
C PRO A 167 13.84 -13.81 0.24
N PHE A 168 13.94 -12.49 0.01
CA PHE A 168 13.62 -11.90 -1.28
C PHE A 168 14.60 -12.33 -2.36
N ASN A 169 14.12 -12.66 -3.56
CA ASN A 169 14.86 -13.22 -4.69
C ASN A 169 15.42 -14.67 -4.49
N ASP A 170 15.04 -15.35 -3.42
CA ASP A 170 15.46 -16.73 -3.14
C ASP A 170 14.38 -17.72 -3.62
N VAL A 171 14.52 -18.15 -4.89
CA VAL A 171 13.57 -19.10 -5.52
C VAL A 171 13.63 -20.46 -4.84
N ASP A 172 14.82 -20.94 -4.50
CA ASP A 172 15.03 -22.29 -3.96
C ASP A 172 14.32 -22.45 -2.61
N LYS A 173 14.45 -21.45 -1.73
CA LYS A 173 13.73 -21.45 -0.45
C LYS A 173 12.23 -21.32 -0.62
N LEU A 174 11.77 -20.56 -1.62
CA LEU A 174 10.34 -20.48 -1.92
C LEU A 174 9.80 -21.83 -2.38
N GLU A 175 10.46 -22.47 -3.34
CA GLU A 175 10.06 -23.81 -3.84
C GLU A 175 10.08 -24.87 -2.73
N ALA A 176 11.14 -24.89 -1.93
CA ALA A 176 11.24 -25.81 -0.80
C ALA A 176 10.09 -25.61 0.21
N LEU A 177 9.73 -24.36 0.50
CA LEU A 177 8.61 -24.06 1.39
C LEU A 177 7.28 -24.52 0.81
N VAL A 178 6.99 -24.24 -0.47
CA VAL A 178 5.73 -24.62 -1.13
C VAL A 178 5.61 -26.15 -1.30
N LYS A 179 6.71 -26.81 -1.58
CA LYS A 179 6.75 -28.30 -1.62
C LYS A 179 6.44 -28.91 -0.25
N LYS A 180 6.97 -28.35 0.81
CA LYS A 180 6.82 -28.83 2.20
C LYS A 180 5.45 -28.49 2.79
N ASP A 181 4.91 -27.32 2.53
CA ASP A 181 3.69 -26.82 3.18
C ASP A 181 2.55 -26.68 2.16
N LYS A 182 1.70 -27.71 2.10
CA LYS A 182 0.56 -27.79 1.16
C LYS A 182 -0.61 -26.84 1.54
N LYS A 183 -0.54 -26.18 2.68
CA LYS A 183 -1.56 -25.22 3.13
C LYS A 183 -1.30 -23.77 2.65
N ILE A 184 -0.32 -23.55 1.77
CA ILE A 184 -0.07 -22.24 1.17
C ILE A 184 -1.15 -21.95 0.13
N ALA A 185 -1.87 -20.85 0.32
CA ALA A 185 -2.95 -20.37 -0.54
C ALA A 185 -2.48 -19.31 -1.55
N ALA A 186 -1.51 -18.46 -1.15
CA ALA A 186 -1.06 -17.35 -1.97
C ALA A 186 0.35 -16.90 -1.62
N ILE A 187 0.93 -16.17 -2.56
CA ILE A 187 2.20 -15.45 -2.42
C ILE A 187 1.92 -13.97 -2.65
N ILE A 188 2.37 -13.09 -1.74
CA ILE A 188 2.35 -11.65 -1.94
C ILE A 188 3.77 -11.14 -2.16
N VAL A 189 3.97 -10.34 -3.20
CA VAL A 189 5.29 -9.85 -3.60
C VAL A 189 5.23 -8.37 -4.01
N GLU A 190 6.24 -7.61 -3.58
CA GLU A 190 6.55 -6.29 -4.15
C GLU A 190 7.58 -6.52 -5.27
N PRO A 191 7.28 -6.19 -6.53
CA PRO A 191 8.29 -6.26 -7.60
C PRO A 191 9.48 -5.33 -7.34
N ILE A 192 9.23 -4.25 -6.63
CA ILE A 192 10.23 -3.30 -6.12
C ILE A 192 9.89 -3.04 -4.65
N GLN A 193 10.76 -3.44 -3.74
CA GLN A 193 10.60 -3.18 -2.31
C GLN A 193 11.07 -1.76 -1.99
N GLY A 194 10.16 -0.80 -1.88
CA GLY A 194 10.46 0.60 -1.62
C GLY A 194 11.08 0.82 -0.24
N GLU A 195 10.47 0.27 0.81
CA GLU A 195 10.88 0.44 2.21
C GLU A 195 12.18 -0.30 2.59
N ALA A 196 12.67 -1.19 1.74
CA ALA A 196 13.91 -1.94 1.95
C ALA A 196 15.14 -1.33 1.26
N GLY A 197 15.06 -0.07 0.82
CA GLY A 197 16.10 0.62 0.08
C GLY A 197 16.03 0.38 -1.44
N VAL A 198 14.81 0.37 -1.99
CA VAL A 198 14.52 0.26 -3.43
C VAL A 198 15.16 -0.99 -4.05
N LYS A 199 14.85 -2.14 -3.49
CA LYS A 199 15.36 -3.43 -3.99
C LYS A 199 14.46 -3.99 -5.09
N PHE A 200 15.06 -4.31 -6.22
CA PHE A 200 14.36 -4.90 -7.37
C PHE A 200 14.27 -6.41 -7.27
N SER A 201 13.13 -6.97 -7.69
CA SER A 201 13.05 -8.39 -8.02
C SER A 201 13.77 -8.67 -9.35
N SER A 202 14.43 -9.82 -9.46
CA SER A 202 14.94 -10.25 -10.75
C SER A 202 13.79 -10.72 -11.66
N LYS A 203 13.98 -10.57 -12.99
CA LYS A 203 12.99 -11.09 -13.97
C LYS A 203 12.76 -12.59 -13.81
N ASN A 204 13.82 -13.34 -13.51
CA ASN A 204 13.74 -14.79 -13.30
C ASN A 204 12.92 -15.11 -12.04
N PHE A 205 13.11 -14.35 -10.95
CA PHE A 205 12.37 -14.53 -9.71
C PHE A 205 10.86 -14.42 -9.91
N LEU A 206 10.38 -13.36 -10.55
CA LEU A 206 8.93 -13.16 -10.79
C LEU A 206 8.33 -14.23 -11.69
N LYS A 207 9.06 -14.67 -12.74
CA LYS A 207 8.63 -15.78 -13.60
C LYS A 207 8.51 -17.09 -12.83
N LYS A 208 9.44 -17.35 -11.93
CA LYS A 208 9.41 -18.53 -11.06
C LYS A 208 8.27 -18.47 -10.03
N VAL A 209 8.05 -17.31 -9.42
CA VAL A 209 6.88 -17.11 -8.53
C VAL A 209 5.59 -17.40 -9.28
N GLU A 210 5.42 -16.89 -10.51
CA GLU A 210 4.25 -17.18 -11.34
C GLU A 210 4.12 -18.68 -11.65
N SER A 211 5.20 -19.34 -12.03
CA SER A 211 5.22 -20.79 -12.31
C SER A 211 4.85 -21.63 -11.09
N ILE A 212 5.30 -21.23 -9.88
CA ILE A 212 4.98 -21.92 -8.63
C ILE A 212 3.49 -21.78 -8.27
N CYS A 213 2.87 -20.65 -8.65
CA CYS A 213 1.45 -20.40 -8.38
C CYS A 213 0.50 -21.13 -9.34
N ARG A 214 0.96 -21.59 -10.48
CA ARG A 214 0.22 -22.44 -11.44
C ARG A 214 0.25 -23.91 -11.04
#